data_87e4441cfa8fe6250dc18bb964c28bcb
#
_entry.id   87e4441cfa8fe6250dc18bb964c28bcb
#
_cell.length_a   1.000
_cell.length_b   1.000
_cell.length_c   1.000
_cell.angle_alpha   90.00
_cell.angle_beta   90.00
_cell.angle_gamma   90.00
#
_symmetry.space_group_name_H-M   'P 1'
#
loop_
_entity.id
_entity.type
_entity.pdbx_description
1 polymer ?
#
loop_
_entity_poly.entity_id
_entity_poly.type
_entity_poly.pdbx_seq_one_letter_code
_entity_poly.pdbx_strand_id
1 'polypeptide(L)'
;MGKRPLPPLSVLQTFCAIAQTGGFGRAAEQIGQTQTAVSHQLAQLEGWIGGRLFDRGRNGARLTPLGARLHSAIAGTISDLEAALYQARANVSIRSVTVSMSPEFSSQWLAARLPDFCRRHPEIEVKVAVGYQRPDFQPGGVDLAIWLGRADAGLTHEELLTDEEFVVSSPALSRQLPPREAIRAAPLLRYAGMRHTILDWQRWYEQIVGSNDAAADAVFDIARAVEEAPLFESFTDMLDACRQGRGFALVRSSLVARDLAEKTLVRCFVEVQPAAVGYNLLYPPNALQNPAAALFRNWLLSQIRSAARA
;
A
#
# COMPACT_ATOMS: atom_id res chain seq x y z
N MET A 1 36.98 18.27 -30.11
CA MET A 1 35.55 18.37 -30.36
C MET A 1 34.87 19.00 -29.13
N GLY A 2 34.39 20.25 -29.23
CA GLY A 2 33.73 20.94 -28.13
C GLY A 2 32.44 20.21 -27.74
N LYS A 3 32.24 19.98 -26.44
CA LYS A 3 30.96 19.40 -25.92
C LYS A 3 29.81 20.35 -26.30
N ARG A 4 28.88 19.90 -27.14
CA ARG A 4 27.61 20.62 -27.34
C ARG A 4 26.92 20.79 -25.97
N PRO A 5 26.41 22.00 -25.65
CA PRO A 5 25.67 22.19 -24.42
C PRO A 5 24.43 21.24 -24.38
N LEU A 6 24.09 20.75 -23.19
CA LEU A 6 22.91 19.90 -23.03
C LEU A 6 21.62 20.66 -23.39
N PRO A 7 20.58 19.97 -23.86
CA PRO A 7 19.27 20.58 -24.06
C PRO A 7 18.75 21.14 -22.73
N PRO A 8 17.95 22.22 -22.76
CA PRO A 8 17.28 22.72 -21.55
C PRO A 8 16.43 21.62 -20.89
N LEU A 9 16.37 21.61 -19.56
CA LEU A 9 15.59 20.63 -18.80
C LEU A 9 14.11 20.60 -19.23
N SER A 10 13.50 21.76 -19.50
CA SER A 10 12.14 21.88 -19.98
C SER A 10 11.86 21.10 -21.27
N VAL A 11 12.86 20.99 -22.15
CA VAL A 11 12.75 20.22 -23.40
C VAL A 11 12.75 18.71 -23.12
N LEU A 12 13.51 18.26 -22.14
CA LEU A 12 13.54 16.86 -21.70
C LEU A 12 12.24 16.50 -20.96
N GLN A 13 11.73 17.39 -20.11
CA GLN A 13 10.44 17.22 -19.43
C GLN A 13 9.29 17.12 -20.44
N THR A 14 9.28 17.96 -21.47
CA THR A 14 8.30 17.90 -22.56
C THR A 14 8.33 16.56 -23.29
N PHE A 15 9.51 16.04 -23.59
CA PHE A 15 9.67 14.73 -24.21
C PHE A 15 9.09 13.60 -23.32
N CYS A 16 9.38 13.61 -22.01
CA CYS A 16 8.83 12.63 -21.07
C CYS A 16 7.31 12.75 -20.96
N ALA A 17 6.74 13.96 -20.89
CA ALA A 17 5.30 14.17 -20.85
C ALA A 17 4.58 13.64 -22.10
N ILE A 18 5.16 13.81 -23.31
CA ILE A 18 4.60 13.24 -24.54
C ILE A 18 4.65 11.70 -24.50
N ALA A 19 5.74 11.12 -23.97
CA ALA A 19 5.90 9.69 -23.86
C ALA A 19 4.87 9.05 -22.89
N GLN A 20 4.62 9.70 -21.75
CA GLN A 20 3.66 9.26 -20.74
C GLN A 20 2.20 9.39 -21.21
N THR A 21 1.85 10.52 -21.82
CA THR A 21 0.47 10.82 -22.23
C THR A 21 0.09 10.22 -23.59
N GLY A 22 1.08 9.85 -24.41
CA GLY A 22 0.90 9.35 -25.77
C GLY A 22 0.32 10.38 -26.75
N GLY A 23 0.39 11.71 -26.42
CA GLY A 23 -0.15 12.75 -27.29
C GLY A 23 0.31 14.17 -26.96
N PHE A 24 0.52 14.97 -28.00
CA PHE A 24 1.02 16.34 -27.88
C PHE A 24 0.06 17.28 -27.14
N GLY A 25 -1.25 17.15 -27.38
CA GLY A 25 -2.27 17.97 -26.72
C GLY A 25 -2.36 17.66 -25.23
N ARG A 26 -2.43 16.36 -24.87
CA ARG A 26 -2.46 15.92 -23.47
C ARG A 26 -1.19 16.29 -22.72
N ALA A 27 -0.03 16.17 -23.37
CA ALA A 27 1.24 16.60 -22.77
C ALA A 27 1.24 18.13 -22.54
N ALA A 28 0.72 18.91 -23.47
CA ALA A 28 0.62 20.35 -23.33
C ALA A 28 -0.25 20.77 -22.14
N GLU A 29 -1.40 20.13 -21.96
CA GLU A 29 -2.28 20.33 -20.82
C GLU A 29 -1.58 19.97 -19.50
N GLN A 30 -0.90 18.81 -19.45
CA GLN A 30 -0.19 18.33 -18.25
C GLN A 30 0.90 19.29 -17.79
N ILE A 31 1.66 19.90 -18.74
CA ILE A 31 2.79 20.80 -18.40
C ILE A 31 2.44 22.29 -18.47
N GLY A 32 1.16 22.63 -18.67
CA GLY A 32 0.70 24.02 -18.70
C GLY A 32 1.24 24.83 -19.90
N GLN A 33 1.42 24.20 -21.07
CA GLN A 33 1.94 24.83 -22.28
C GLN A 33 0.97 24.68 -23.45
N THR A 34 1.25 25.37 -24.56
CA THR A 34 0.52 25.19 -25.82
C THR A 34 1.05 23.98 -26.59
N GLN A 35 0.21 23.30 -27.36
CA GLN A 35 0.61 22.19 -28.23
C GLN A 35 1.70 22.61 -29.24
N THR A 36 1.66 23.86 -29.70
CA THR A 36 2.68 24.43 -30.60
C THR A 36 4.04 24.51 -29.90
N ALA A 37 4.09 24.97 -28.64
CA ALA A 37 5.31 25.03 -27.85
C ALA A 37 5.88 23.64 -27.62
N VAL A 38 5.05 22.66 -27.24
CA VAL A 38 5.43 21.26 -27.07
C VAL A 38 6.02 20.67 -28.35
N SER A 39 5.37 20.94 -29.51
CA SER A 39 5.88 20.47 -30.82
C SER A 39 7.22 21.10 -31.18
N HIS A 40 7.41 22.38 -30.89
CA HIS A 40 8.68 23.09 -31.14
C HIS A 40 9.80 22.57 -30.24
N GLN A 41 9.54 22.38 -28.96
CA GLN A 41 10.52 21.82 -28.01
C GLN A 41 10.94 20.40 -28.41
N LEU A 42 10.01 19.54 -28.85
CA LEU A 42 10.36 18.22 -29.35
C LEU A 42 11.24 18.31 -30.61
N ALA A 43 10.89 19.17 -31.58
CA ALA A 43 11.70 19.36 -32.78
C ALA A 43 13.12 19.84 -32.45
N GLN A 44 13.26 20.70 -31.44
CA GLN A 44 14.59 21.13 -30.92
C GLN A 44 15.39 19.94 -30.38
N LEU A 45 14.76 19.04 -29.61
CA LEU A 45 15.42 17.85 -29.07
C LEU A 45 15.82 16.87 -30.17
N GLU A 46 14.92 16.59 -31.10
CA GLU A 46 15.18 15.73 -32.25
C GLU A 46 16.32 16.28 -33.13
N GLY A 47 16.38 17.61 -33.35
CA GLY A 47 17.47 18.27 -34.02
C GLY A 47 18.82 18.19 -33.29
N TRP A 48 18.78 18.24 -31.93
CA TRP A 48 20.01 18.09 -31.11
C TRP A 48 20.55 16.65 -31.16
N ILE A 49 19.63 15.64 -31.11
CA ILE A 49 19.96 14.21 -31.15
C ILE A 49 20.31 13.73 -32.57
N GLY A 50 19.74 14.38 -33.60
CA GLY A 50 19.90 14.00 -35.00
C GLY A 50 19.00 12.85 -35.45
N GLY A 51 17.83 12.68 -34.79
CA GLY A 51 16.89 11.62 -35.15
C GLY A 51 15.50 11.81 -34.51
N ARG A 52 14.49 11.18 -35.12
CA ARG A 52 13.13 11.25 -34.62
C ARG A 52 12.95 10.40 -33.36
N LEU A 53 12.27 10.95 -32.35
CA LEU A 53 11.98 10.30 -31.09
C LEU A 53 10.55 9.76 -31.05
N PHE A 54 9.64 10.34 -31.88
CA PHE A 54 8.26 9.87 -32.02
C PHE A 54 7.88 9.62 -33.45
N ASP A 55 7.11 8.58 -33.68
CA ASP A 55 6.31 8.35 -34.87
C ASP A 55 4.95 9.03 -34.71
N ARG A 56 4.59 9.88 -35.66
CA ARG A 56 3.30 10.58 -35.71
C ARG A 56 2.30 9.75 -36.53
N GLY A 57 1.35 9.14 -35.85
CA GLY A 57 0.29 8.34 -36.46
C GLY A 57 -1.11 8.90 -36.14
N ARG A 58 -2.14 8.36 -36.82
CA ARG A 58 -3.55 8.71 -36.57
C ARG A 58 -3.98 8.44 -35.12
N ASN A 59 -3.26 7.58 -34.39
CA ASN A 59 -3.57 7.15 -33.02
C ASN A 59 -2.66 7.81 -31.96
N GLY A 60 -2.04 8.95 -32.21
CA GLY A 60 -1.21 9.69 -31.27
C GLY A 60 0.30 9.59 -31.53
N ALA A 61 1.11 9.89 -30.51
CA ALA A 61 2.56 9.84 -30.53
C ALA A 61 3.05 8.51 -29.96
N ARG A 62 3.83 7.75 -30.74
CA ARG A 62 4.50 6.52 -30.28
C ARG A 62 6.00 6.71 -30.31
N LEU A 63 6.70 6.23 -29.28
CA LEU A 63 8.16 6.28 -29.24
C LEU A 63 8.76 5.44 -30.38
N THR A 64 9.74 6.01 -31.08
CA THR A 64 10.64 5.26 -31.95
C THR A 64 11.59 4.38 -31.09
N PRO A 65 12.32 3.42 -31.66
CA PRO A 65 13.35 2.69 -30.92
C PRO A 65 14.41 3.62 -30.28
N LEU A 66 14.74 4.73 -30.95
CA LEU A 66 15.63 5.76 -30.41
C LEU A 66 14.97 6.50 -29.24
N GLY A 67 13.71 6.88 -29.38
CA GLY A 67 12.91 7.52 -28.34
C GLY A 67 12.75 6.61 -27.10
N ALA A 68 12.49 5.32 -27.29
CA ALA A 68 12.36 4.37 -26.19
C ALA A 68 13.64 4.23 -25.38
N ARG A 69 14.80 4.11 -26.05
CA ARG A 69 16.10 4.07 -25.37
C ARG A 69 16.39 5.36 -24.59
N LEU A 70 16.10 6.51 -25.20
CA LEU A 70 16.30 7.80 -24.53
C LEU A 70 15.38 7.93 -23.32
N HIS A 71 14.10 7.58 -23.46
CA HIS A 71 13.12 7.64 -22.36
C HIS A 71 13.55 6.78 -21.16
N SER A 72 13.96 5.52 -21.42
CA SER A 72 14.46 4.62 -20.35
C SER A 72 15.71 5.17 -19.65
N ALA A 73 16.58 5.90 -20.40
CA ALA A 73 17.81 6.45 -19.83
C ALA A 73 17.58 7.70 -18.99
N ILE A 74 16.59 8.55 -19.34
CA ILE A 74 16.47 9.88 -18.72
C ILE A 74 15.28 10.01 -17.77
N ALA A 75 14.25 9.18 -17.87
CA ALA A 75 13.05 9.31 -17.03
C ALA A 75 13.38 9.25 -15.53
N GLY A 76 14.19 8.28 -15.12
CA GLY A 76 14.68 8.19 -13.74
C GLY A 76 15.52 9.39 -13.31
N THR A 77 16.45 9.83 -14.18
CA THR A 77 17.34 10.97 -13.89
C THR A 77 16.59 12.28 -13.72
N ILE A 78 15.52 12.52 -14.51
CA ILE A 78 14.68 13.71 -14.36
C ILE A 78 13.92 13.65 -13.04
N SER A 79 13.35 12.50 -12.70
CA SER A 79 12.66 12.29 -11.41
C SER A 79 13.61 12.52 -10.23
N ASP A 80 14.84 12.01 -10.29
CA ASP A 80 15.85 12.22 -9.25
C ASP A 80 16.24 13.71 -9.11
N LEU A 81 16.37 14.43 -10.23
CA LEU A 81 16.65 15.87 -10.23
C LEU A 81 15.48 16.67 -9.64
N GLU A 82 14.25 16.35 -10.00
CA GLU A 82 13.06 16.98 -9.45
C GLU A 82 12.96 16.72 -7.95
N ALA A 83 13.21 15.48 -7.50
CA ALA A 83 13.28 15.13 -6.09
C ALA A 83 14.37 15.93 -5.34
N ALA A 84 15.58 16.07 -5.91
CA ALA A 84 16.65 16.85 -5.31
C ALA A 84 16.32 18.34 -5.20
N LEU A 85 15.70 18.91 -6.22
CA LEU A 85 15.26 20.31 -6.21
C LEU A 85 14.10 20.53 -5.20
N TYR A 86 13.20 19.57 -5.11
CA TYR A 86 12.11 19.59 -4.12
C TYR A 86 12.67 19.51 -2.69
N GLN A 87 13.64 18.64 -2.45
CA GLN A 87 14.35 18.54 -1.16
C GLN A 87 15.11 19.84 -0.81
N ALA A 88 15.78 20.45 -1.78
CA ALA A 88 16.45 21.73 -1.57
C ALA A 88 15.47 22.85 -1.19
N ARG A 89 14.25 22.84 -1.75
CA ARG A 89 13.15 23.72 -1.34
C ARG A 89 12.57 23.35 0.02
N ALA A 90 12.47 22.08 0.35
CA ALA A 90 11.94 21.58 1.62
C ALA A 90 12.85 21.87 2.81
N ASN A 91 14.15 22.10 2.59
CA ASN A 91 15.05 22.59 3.65
C ASN A 91 14.68 23.99 4.18
N VAL A 92 13.70 24.67 3.58
CA VAL A 92 13.11 25.94 4.05
C VAL A 92 11.70 25.73 4.63
N SER A 93 11.11 24.53 4.56
CA SER A 93 9.74 24.23 4.98
C SER A 93 9.69 22.92 5.78
N ILE A 94 8.70 22.80 6.64
CA ILE A 94 8.34 21.67 7.51
C ILE A 94 8.78 20.33 6.91
N ARG A 95 9.65 19.62 7.62
CA ARG A 95 10.03 18.25 7.24
C ARG A 95 8.78 17.38 7.25
N SER A 96 8.44 16.75 6.13
CA SER A 96 7.26 15.90 6.04
C SER A 96 7.60 14.52 5.51
N VAL A 97 6.82 13.53 5.91
CA VAL A 97 6.83 12.19 5.35
C VAL A 97 5.40 11.77 5.03
N THR A 98 5.17 11.29 3.80
CA THR A 98 3.89 10.73 3.37
C THR A 98 3.98 9.22 3.37
N VAL A 99 3.14 8.57 4.19
CA VAL A 99 3.11 7.11 4.34
C VAL A 99 1.77 6.58 3.88
N SER A 100 1.78 5.66 2.90
CA SER A 100 0.59 4.99 2.40
C SER A 100 0.38 3.63 3.08
N MET A 101 -0.87 3.28 3.37
CA MET A 101 -1.23 1.98 3.95
C MET A 101 -2.72 1.69 3.80
N SER A 102 -3.10 0.44 4.10
CA SER A 102 -4.50 0.05 4.14
C SER A 102 -5.24 0.65 5.35
N PRO A 103 -6.57 0.83 5.25
CA PRO A 103 -7.39 1.39 6.34
C PRO A 103 -7.27 0.60 7.65
N GLU A 104 -7.29 -0.72 7.59
CA GLU A 104 -7.18 -1.59 8.77
C GLU A 104 -5.81 -1.47 9.43
N PHE A 105 -4.71 -1.42 8.67
CA PHE A 105 -3.38 -1.22 9.26
C PHE A 105 -3.25 0.16 9.90
N SER A 106 -3.77 1.17 9.24
CA SER A 106 -3.80 2.53 9.76
C SER A 106 -4.53 2.61 11.10
N SER A 107 -5.77 2.09 11.16
CA SER A 107 -6.64 2.21 12.35
C SER A 107 -6.21 1.29 13.49
N GLN A 108 -5.84 0.04 13.20
CA GLN A 108 -5.58 -0.96 14.23
C GLN A 108 -4.12 -1.01 14.69
N TRP A 109 -3.16 -0.72 13.79
CA TRP A 109 -1.76 -0.83 14.14
C TRP A 109 -1.06 0.53 14.34
N LEU A 110 -1.18 1.44 13.34
CA LEU A 110 -0.43 2.70 13.35
C LEU A 110 -1.01 3.72 14.34
N ALA A 111 -2.33 3.89 14.37
CA ALA A 111 -2.99 4.95 15.12
C ALA A 111 -2.62 4.98 16.61
N ALA A 112 -2.48 3.82 17.23
CA ALA A 112 -2.10 3.71 18.64
C ALA A 112 -0.61 4.05 18.89
N ARG A 113 0.24 3.98 17.87
CA ARG A 113 1.71 4.14 17.97
C ARG A 113 2.21 5.47 17.45
N LEU A 114 1.53 6.04 16.46
CA LEU A 114 1.93 7.29 15.80
C LEU A 114 2.16 8.47 16.76
N PRO A 115 1.37 8.66 17.85
CA PRO A 115 1.64 9.70 18.83
C PRO A 115 3.04 9.62 19.46
N ASP A 116 3.64 8.43 19.57
CA ASP A 116 5.02 8.29 20.07
C ASP A 116 6.03 8.89 19.09
N PHE A 117 5.87 8.65 17.77
CA PHE A 117 6.70 9.28 16.75
C PHE A 117 6.58 10.80 16.76
N CYS A 118 5.34 11.31 16.78
CA CYS A 118 5.10 12.76 16.79
C CYS A 118 5.68 13.47 18.03
N ARG A 119 5.68 12.81 19.20
CA ARG A 119 6.34 13.36 20.39
C ARG A 119 7.86 13.40 20.28
N ARG A 120 8.47 12.39 19.62
CA ARG A 120 9.93 12.32 19.45
C ARG A 120 10.45 13.24 18.36
N HIS A 121 9.60 13.53 17.38
CA HIS A 121 9.91 14.30 16.19
C HIS A 121 8.83 15.35 15.90
N PRO A 122 8.66 16.35 16.80
CA PRO A 122 7.62 17.38 16.64
C PRO A 122 7.84 18.27 15.42
N GLU A 123 9.05 18.28 14.86
CA GLU A 123 9.42 19.00 13.64
C GLU A 123 9.01 18.27 12.34
N ILE A 124 8.48 17.06 12.45
CA ILE A 124 8.10 16.25 11.28
C ILE A 124 6.57 16.17 11.16
N GLU A 125 6.06 16.61 10.03
CA GLU A 125 4.67 16.38 9.64
C GLU A 125 4.52 14.98 9.04
N VAL A 126 3.67 14.13 9.63
CA VAL A 126 3.35 12.80 9.08
C VAL A 126 2.01 12.86 8.34
N LYS A 127 2.03 12.62 7.04
CA LYS A 127 0.84 12.49 6.20
C LYS A 127 0.53 11.02 5.99
N VAL A 128 -0.63 10.57 6.43
CA VAL A 128 -1.08 9.18 6.27
C VAL A 128 -2.08 9.11 5.12
N ALA A 129 -1.66 8.50 4.02
CA ALA A 129 -2.51 8.22 2.87
C ALA A 129 -3.12 6.82 3.04
N VAL A 130 -4.44 6.75 3.12
CA VAL A 130 -5.15 5.49 3.40
C VAL A 130 -5.90 5.02 2.17
N GLY A 131 -5.71 3.75 1.80
CA GLY A 131 -6.42 3.15 0.67
C GLY A 131 -5.88 1.79 0.27
N TYR A 132 -6.53 1.17 -0.74
CA TYR A 132 -6.14 -0.13 -1.31
C TYR A 132 -5.51 0.00 -2.70
N GLN A 133 -5.39 1.21 -3.20
CA GLN A 133 -4.73 1.45 -4.47
C GLN A 133 -3.22 1.39 -4.30
N ARG A 134 -2.53 0.96 -5.35
CA ARG A 134 -1.07 0.97 -5.35
C ARG A 134 -0.55 2.37 -5.07
N PRO A 135 0.44 2.50 -4.17
CA PRO A 135 1.01 3.79 -3.84
C PRO A 135 1.70 4.42 -5.05
N ASP A 136 1.47 5.72 -5.23
CA ASP A 136 2.17 6.53 -6.23
C ASP A 136 3.43 7.12 -5.59
N PHE A 137 4.59 6.62 -6.01
CA PHE A 137 5.91 7.06 -5.55
C PHE A 137 6.51 8.20 -6.40
N GLN A 138 5.68 8.90 -7.18
CA GLN A 138 6.15 10.08 -7.90
C GLN A 138 6.57 11.22 -6.95
N PRO A 139 7.44 12.14 -7.38
CA PRO A 139 7.84 13.29 -6.56
C PRO A 139 6.66 14.06 -5.98
N GLY A 140 6.63 14.24 -4.65
CA GLY A 140 5.52 14.85 -3.93
C GLY A 140 4.36 13.90 -3.60
N GLY A 141 4.44 12.64 -4.01
CA GLY A 141 3.50 11.58 -3.67
C GLY A 141 3.87 10.87 -2.36
N VAL A 142 3.90 9.54 -2.39
CA VAL A 142 4.19 8.69 -1.23
C VAL A 142 5.69 8.47 -1.07
N ASP A 143 6.23 8.68 0.14
CA ASP A 143 7.62 8.36 0.48
C ASP A 143 7.79 6.88 0.84
N LEU A 144 6.89 6.36 1.67
CA LEU A 144 6.91 4.99 2.21
C LEU A 144 5.52 4.38 2.09
N ALA A 145 5.44 3.09 1.79
CA ALA A 145 4.17 2.37 1.79
C ALA A 145 4.23 1.10 2.62
N ILE A 146 3.24 0.89 3.47
CA ILE A 146 3.04 -0.37 4.18
C ILE A 146 2.05 -1.19 3.37
N TRP A 147 2.55 -2.25 2.75
CA TRP A 147 1.83 -3.02 1.75
C TRP A 147 1.77 -4.51 2.10
N LEU A 148 0.64 -5.11 1.80
CA LEU A 148 0.46 -6.55 1.97
C LEU A 148 0.90 -7.29 0.70
N GLY A 149 1.84 -8.24 0.83
CA GLY A 149 2.36 -9.02 -0.27
C GLY A 149 3.63 -8.45 -0.90
N ARG A 150 3.92 -8.88 -2.14
CA ARG A 150 5.21 -8.60 -2.81
C ARG A 150 5.31 -7.19 -3.36
N ALA A 151 6.55 -6.68 -3.35
CA ALA A 151 6.92 -5.44 -4.01
C ALA A 151 6.94 -5.57 -5.54
N ASP A 152 6.73 -4.43 -6.22
CA ASP A 152 7.02 -4.32 -7.64
C ASP A 152 8.52 -4.24 -7.92
N ALA A 153 8.92 -4.58 -9.14
CA ALA A 153 10.28 -4.41 -9.59
C ALA A 153 10.73 -2.93 -9.48
N GLY A 154 11.91 -2.71 -8.92
CA GLY A 154 12.49 -1.36 -8.76
C GLY A 154 12.22 -0.70 -7.41
N LEU A 155 11.39 -1.28 -6.54
CA LEU A 155 11.21 -0.82 -5.18
C LEU A 155 12.10 -1.62 -4.21
N THR A 156 12.60 -0.94 -3.19
CA THR A 156 13.15 -1.60 -2.00
C THR A 156 12.00 -2.12 -1.16
N HIS A 157 12.13 -3.33 -0.63
CA HIS A 157 11.15 -3.90 0.30
C HIS A 157 11.84 -4.42 1.54
N GLU A 158 11.18 -4.23 2.67
CA GLU A 158 11.58 -4.78 3.97
C GLU A 158 10.37 -5.46 4.59
N GLU A 159 10.54 -6.72 4.96
CA GLU A 159 9.50 -7.45 5.68
C GLU A 159 9.27 -6.81 7.05
N LEU A 160 8.01 -6.46 7.34
CA LEU A 160 7.62 -5.83 8.60
C LEU A 160 7.05 -6.85 9.58
N LEU A 161 6.02 -7.57 9.15
CA LEU A 161 5.25 -8.47 10.00
C LEU A 161 4.90 -9.75 9.25
N THR A 162 5.10 -10.86 9.92
CA THR A 162 4.46 -12.13 9.61
C THR A 162 3.27 -12.29 10.53
N ASP A 163 2.10 -12.57 9.96
CA ASP A 163 0.86 -12.71 10.70
C ASP A 163 0.43 -14.16 10.84
N GLU A 164 -0.38 -14.42 11.85
CA GLU A 164 -1.24 -15.59 11.96
C GLU A 164 -2.68 -15.17 11.67
N GLU A 165 -3.44 -16.06 11.05
CA GLU A 165 -4.86 -15.90 10.79
C GLU A 165 -5.66 -16.81 11.71
N PHE A 166 -6.63 -16.25 12.41
CA PHE A 166 -7.47 -16.97 13.36
C PHE A 166 -8.81 -16.27 13.59
N VAL A 167 -9.74 -16.99 14.16
CA VAL A 167 -11.09 -16.49 14.50
C VAL A 167 -11.10 -15.93 15.90
N VAL A 168 -11.74 -14.77 16.04
CA VAL A 168 -12.01 -14.09 17.32
C VAL A 168 -13.48 -13.86 17.53
N SER A 169 -13.87 -13.71 18.79
CA SER A 169 -15.18 -13.22 19.21
C SER A 169 -15.09 -12.46 20.53
N SER A 170 -16.22 -11.88 20.96
CA SER A 170 -16.29 -11.35 22.33
C SER A 170 -16.18 -12.48 23.36
N PRO A 171 -15.64 -12.20 24.56
CA PRO A 171 -15.59 -13.19 25.64
C PRO A 171 -16.97 -13.73 26.06
N ALA A 172 -18.02 -12.92 25.88
CA ALA A 172 -19.39 -13.32 26.21
C ALA A 172 -19.88 -14.39 25.22
N LEU A 173 -19.69 -14.18 23.92
CA LEU A 173 -20.12 -15.14 22.89
C LEU A 173 -19.30 -16.43 22.97
N SER A 174 -17.99 -16.35 23.15
CA SER A 174 -17.09 -17.52 23.24
C SER A 174 -17.41 -18.45 24.41
N ARG A 175 -18.04 -17.95 25.49
CA ARG A 175 -18.43 -18.77 26.66
C ARG A 175 -19.74 -19.51 26.52
N GLN A 176 -20.56 -19.15 25.53
CA GLN A 176 -21.90 -19.73 25.39
C GLN A 176 -21.89 -21.16 24.84
N LEU A 177 -20.98 -21.44 23.91
CA LEU A 177 -20.87 -22.75 23.25
C LEU A 177 -19.39 -23.07 22.99
N PRO A 178 -19.04 -24.37 22.86
CA PRO A 178 -17.73 -24.73 22.32
C PRO A 178 -17.48 -24.08 20.96
N PRO A 179 -16.23 -23.67 20.65
CA PRO A 179 -15.94 -22.87 19.45
C PRO A 179 -16.48 -23.47 18.13
N ARG A 180 -16.39 -24.80 17.97
CA ARG A 180 -16.88 -25.49 16.77
C ARG A 180 -18.39 -25.49 16.62
N GLU A 181 -19.12 -25.56 17.71
CA GLU A 181 -20.59 -25.45 17.71
C GLU A 181 -21.03 -23.99 17.57
N ALA A 182 -20.30 -23.09 18.24
CA ALA A 182 -20.60 -21.67 18.23
C ALA A 182 -20.47 -21.06 16.83
N ILE A 183 -19.47 -21.46 16.02
CA ILE A 183 -19.29 -20.94 14.67
C ILE A 183 -20.41 -21.36 13.71
N ARG A 184 -21.13 -22.44 14.04
CA ARG A 184 -22.32 -22.90 13.28
C ARG A 184 -23.59 -22.20 13.71
N ALA A 185 -23.63 -21.65 14.94
CA ALA A 185 -24.82 -21.06 15.54
C ALA A 185 -24.88 -19.55 15.51
N ALA A 186 -23.75 -18.88 15.36
CA ALA A 186 -23.65 -17.41 15.37
C ALA A 186 -23.15 -16.87 14.01
N PRO A 187 -23.55 -15.64 13.65
CA PRO A 187 -23.15 -15.04 12.37
C PRO A 187 -21.63 -14.95 12.22
N LEU A 188 -21.15 -15.24 11.02
CA LEU A 188 -19.82 -14.86 10.59
C LEU A 188 -19.83 -13.38 10.19
N LEU A 189 -18.78 -12.63 10.48
CA LEU A 189 -18.67 -11.23 10.10
C LEU A 189 -17.70 -11.13 8.93
N ARG A 190 -18.12 -10.46 7.86
CA ARG A 190 -17.31 -10.25 6.67
C ARG A 190 -16.88 -8.80 6.56
N TYR A 191 -15.71 -8.62 5.98
CA TYR A 191 -15.14 -7.32 5.67
C TYR A 191 -14.94 -7.17 4.16
N ALA A 192 -15.41 -6.07 3.56
CA ALA A 192 -15.32 -5.83 2.12
C ALA A 192 -13.87 -5.77 1.61
N GLY A 193 -12.96 -5.28 2.44
CA GLY A 193 -11.51 -5.26 2.18
C GLY A 193 -10.80 -6.61 2.31
N MET A 194 -11.48 -7.71 2.62
CA MET A 194 -10.85 -9.04 2.78
C MET A 194 -10.07 -9.51 1.54
N ARG A 195 -10.46 -9.07 0.35
CA ARG A 195 -9.70 -9.35 -0.88
C ARG A 195 -8.27 -8.84 -0.82
N HIS A 196 -8.06 -7.70 -0.17
CA HIS A 196 -6.74 -7.09 0.00
C HIS A 196 -5.97 -7.69 1.19
N THR A 197 -6.68 -8.17 2.19
CA THR A 197 -6.09 -8.88 3.35
C THR A 197 -5.91 -10.36 3.12
N ILE A 198 -6.50 -10.89 2.04
CA ILE A 198 -6.45 -12.32 1.66
C ILE A 198 -7.04 -13.24 2.73
N LEU A 199 -7.93 -12.70 3.58
CA LEU A 199 -8.68 -13.47 4.55
C LEU A 199 -9.85 -14.17 3.87
N ASP A 200 -9.95 -15.49 4.02
CA ASP A 200 -10.97 -16.32 3.38
C ASP A 200 -11.57 -17.29 4.39
N TRP A 201 -12.85 -17.06 4.75
CA TRP A 201 -13.59 -17.87 5.70
C TRP A 201 -13.71 -19.33 5.26
N GLN A 202 -13.99 -19.58 3.98
CA GLN A 202 -14.17 -20.95 3.46
C GLN A 202 -12.86 -21.70 3.57
N ARG A 203 -11.76 -21.11 3.08
CA ARG A 203 -10.43 -21.70 3.16
C ARG A 203 -10.00 -21.96 4.60
N TRP A 204 -10.25 -20.98 5.50
CA TRP A 204 -9.91 -21.13 6.92
C TRP A 204 -10.70 -22.30 7.55
N TYR A 205 -12.02 -22.37 7.30
CA TYR A 205 -12.88 -23.41 7.85
C TYR A 205 -12.46 -24.80 7.37
N GLU A 206 -12.20 -24.96 6.08
CA GLU A 206 -11.76 -26.24 5.48
C GLU A 206 -10.43 -26.71 6.06
N GLN A 207 -9.49 -25.80 6.31
CA GLN A 207 -8.17 -26.14 6.84
C GLN A 207 -8.19 -26.45 8.35
N ILE A 208 -8.98 -25.72 9.13
CA ILE A 208 -8.92 -25.78 10.59
C ILE A 208 -10.03 -26.68 11.18
N VAL A 209 -11.23 -26.64 10.64
CA VAL A 209 -12.39 -27.36 11.19
C VAL A 209 -12.65 -28.64 10.40
N GLY A 210 -12.64 -28.58 9.07
CA GLY A 210 -12.99 -29.68 8.19
C GLY A 210 -12.02 -30.88 8.23
N SER A 211 -10.79 -30.69 8.69
CA SER A 211 -9.80 -31.78 8.77
C SER A 211 -10.06 -32.79 9.90
N ASN A 212 -10.95 -32.49 10.85
CA ASN A 212 -11.08 -33.28 12.10
C ASN A 212 -12.48 -33.84 12.39
N ASP A 213 -13.51 -33.56 11.57
CA ASP A 213 -14.89 -34.03 11.88
C ASP A 213 -15.79 -34.16 10.64
N ALA A 214 -15.44 -35.08 9.76
CA ALA A 214 -16.13 -35.32 8.49
C ALA A 214 -17.65 -35.64 8.62
N ALA A 215 -18.10 -36.14 9.77
CA ALA A 215 -19.51 -36.50 9.98
C ALA A 215 -20.38 -35.27 10.37
N ALA A 216 -19.78 -34.30 11.12
CA ALA A 216 -20.48 -33.09 11.52
C ALA A 216 -20.43 -32.01 10.43
N ASP A 217 -19.41 -32.02 9.57
CA ASP A 217 -19.24 -31.09 8.43
C ASP A 217 -20.22 -31.39 7.29
N ALA A 218 -20.75 -32.59 7.18
CA ALA A 218 -21.75 -32.93 6.16
C ALA A 218 -23.06 -32.14 6.27
N VAL A 219 -23.30 -31.41 7.37
CA VAL A 219 -24.52 -30.65 7.64
C VAL A 219 -24.31 -29.14 7.62
N PHE A 220 -23.08 -28.63 7.82
CA PHE A 220 -22.80 -27.18 7.86
C PHE A 220 -22.21 -26.68 6.54
N ASP A 221 -23.01 -25.89 5.84
CA ASP A 221 -22.61 -25.24 4.61
C ASP A 221 -21.93 -23.91 4.90
N ILE A 222 -20.59 -23.92 4.98
CA ILE A 222 -19.79 -22.71 5.23
C ILE A 222 -19.96 -21.68 4.10
N ALA A 223 -20.10 -22.12 2.83
CA ALA A 223 -20.26 -21.20 1.72
C ALA A 223 -21.54 -20.39 1.84
N ARG A 224 -22.65 -21.07 2.18
CA ARG A 224 -23.93 -20.42 2.44
C ARG A 224 -23.88 -19.51 3.68
N ALA A 225 -23.26 -19.95 4.77
CA ALA A 225 -23.10 -19.14 5.97
C ALA A 225 -22.29 -17.86 5.70
N VAL A 226 -21.28 -17.94 4.84
CA VAL A 226 -20.49 -16.78 4.39
C VAL A 226 -21.32 -15.87 3.49
N GLU A 227 -22.11 -16.42 2.56
CA GLU A 227 -22.94 -15.63 1.65
C GLU A 227 -24.03 -14.83 2.41
N GLU A 228 -24.66 -15.44 3.41
CA GLU A 228 -25.69 -14.84 4.25
C GLU A 228 -25.12 -13.91 5.34
N ALA A 229 -23.79 -13.90 5.56
CA ALA A 229 -23.12 -13.15 6.61
C ALA A 229 -23.12 -11.63 6.34
N PRO A 230 -23.30 -10.79 7.38
CA PRO A 230 -23.21 -9.34 7.25
C PRO A 230 -21.84 -8.91 6.71
N LEU A 231 -21.85 -8.01 5.71
CA LEU A 231 -20.67 -7.45 5.08
C LEU A 231 -20.46 -6.02 5.54
N PHE A 232 -19.30 -5.74 6.15
CA PHE A 232 -18.91 -4.43 6.62
C PHE A 232 -17.93 -3.77 5.63
N GLU A 233 -18.16 -2.50 5.31
CA GLU A 233 -17.23 -1.70 4.51
C GLU A 233 -15.97 -1.29 5.31
N SER A 234 -16.10 -1.17 6.65
CA SER A 234 -15.05 -0.78 7.57
C SER A 234 -14.61 -1.96 8.43
N PHE A 235 -13.29 -2.20 8.50
CA PHE A 235 -12.71 -3.21 9.38
C PHE A 235 -12.98 -2.90 10.87
N THR A 236 -12.91 -1.62 11.22
CA THR A 236 -13.18 -1.15 12.58
C THR A 236 -14.62 -1.45 12.99
N ASP A 237 -15.60 -1.19 12.12
CA ASP A 237 -17.01 -1.44 12.40
C ASP A 237 -17.29 -2.96 12.53
N MET A 238 -16.62 -3.78 11.70
CA MET A 238 -16.69 -5.24 11.84
C MET A 238 -16.13 -5.69 13.20
N LEU A 239 -14.98 -5.15 13.63
CA LEU A 239 -14.42 -5.48 14.95
C LEU A 239 -15.31 -4.98 16.09
N ASP A 240 -15.94 -3.81 15.96
CA ASP A 240 -16.87 -3.29 16.97
C ASP A 240 -18.11 -4.18 17.10
N ALA A 241 -18.64 -4.65 15.98
CA ALA A 241 -19.72 -5.65 16.00
C ALA A 241 -19.26 -6.95 16.68
N CYS A 242 -18.04 -7.40 16.41
CA CYS A 242 -17.45 -8.58 17.04
C CYS A 242 -17.29 -8.40 18.57
N ARG A 243 -16.75 -7.26 19.02
CA ARG A 243 -16.62 -6.89 20.45
C ARG A 243 -17.96 -6.89 21.17
N GLN A 244 -19.04 -6.47 20.48
CA GLN A 244 -20.41 -6.48 20.99
C GLN A 244 -21.08 -7.87 20.97
N GLY A 245 -20.35 -8.92 20.55
CA GLY A 245 -20.87 -10.29 20.51
C GLY A 245 -21.84 -10.56 19.35
N ARG A 246 -21.78 -9.77 18.27
CA ARG A 246 -22.66 -9.92 17.11
C ARG A 246 -22.27 -11.07 16.18
N GLY A 247 -21.11 -11.67 16.39
CA GLY A 247 -20.62 -12.79 15.59
C GLY A 247 -19.13 -13.01 15.74
N PHE A 248 -18.60 -13.87 14.84
CA PHE A 248 -17.19 -14.24 14.74
C PHE A 248 -16.50 -13.46 13.62
N ALA A 249 -15.27 -13.02 13.86
CA ALA A 249 -14.45 -12.37 12.87
C ALA A 249 -13.17 -13.18 12.58
N LEU A 250 -12.85 -13.37 11.30
CA LEU A 250 -11.56 -13.89 10.84
C LEU A 250 -10.61 -12.71 10.72
N VAL A 251 -9.47 -12.78 11.40
CA VAL A 251 -8.55 -11.64 11.58
C VAL A 251 -7.08 -12.05 11.47
N ARG A 252 -6.21 -11.04 11.37
CA ARG A 252 -4.75 -11.18 11.47
C ARG A 252 -4.27 -10.75 12.84
N SER A 253 -3.27 -11.45 13.35
CA SER A 253 -2.71 -11.25 14.69
C SER A 253 -2.28 -9.80 14.93
N SER A 254 -1.61 -9.16 13.97
CA SER A 254 -1.13 -7.78 14.09
C SER A 254 -2.24 -6.75 14.24
N LEU A 255 -3.44 -7.02 13.69
CA LEU A 255 -4.56 -6.09 13.68
C LEU A 255 -5.42 -6.15 14.93
N VAL A 256 -5.32 -7.21 15.73
CA VAL A 256 -6.11 -7.42 16.96
C VAL A 256 -5.25 -7.62 18.21
N ALA A 257 -3.95 -7.39 18.12
CA ALA A 257 -3.03 -7.59 19.24
C ALA A 257 -3.47 -6.83 20.50
N ARG A 258 -3.95 -5.60 20.34
CA ARG A 258 -4.48 -4.78 21.43
C ARG A 258 -5.74 -5.40 22.05
N ASP A 259 -6.68 -5.82 21.22
CA ASP A 259 -7.92 -6.43 21.70
C ASP A 259 -7.69 -7.70 22.50
N LEU A 260 -6.74 -8.51 22.07
CA LEU A 260 -6.35 -9.72 22.79
C LEU A 260 -5.69 -9.38 24.14
N ALA A 261 -4.81 -8.38 24.17
CA ALA A 261 -4.15 -7.92 25.41
C ALA A 261 -5.17 -7.32 26.41
N GLU A 262 -6.13 -6.52 25.93
CA GLU A 262 -7.21 -5.92 26.73
C GLU A 262 -8.37 -6.89 27.00
N LYS A 263 -8.33 -8.09 26.40
CA LYS A 263 -9.39 -9.12 26.50
C LYS A 263 -10.78 -8.63 26.04
N THR A 264 -10.82 -7.67 25.15
CA THR A 264 -12.06 -7.24 24.49
C THR A 264 -12.49 -8.23 23.41
N LEU A 265 -11.52 -8.93 22.83
CA LEU A 265 -11.69 -10.10 21.98
C LEU A 265 -10.87 -11.27 22.51
N VAL A 266 -11.32 -12.49 22.22
CA VAL A 266 -10.64 -13.73 22.54
C VAL A 266 -10.49 -14.61 21.31
N ARG A 267 -9.41 -15.39 21.24
CA ARG A 267 -9.26 -16.44 20.24
C ARG A 267 -10.27 -17.55 20.50
N CYS A 268 -10.96 -17.97 19.45
CA CYS A 268 -11.97 -19.01 19.55
C CYS A 268 -11.41 -20.43 19.34
N PHE A 269 -10.29 -20.55 18.64
CA PHE A 269 -9.65 -21.82 18.32
C PHE A 269 -8.19 -21.81 18.73
N VAL A 270 -7.69 -22.97 19.13
CA VAL A 270 -6.27 -23.15 19.45
C VAL A 270 -5.43 -23.15 18.17
N GLU A 271 -6.01 -23.73 17.12
CA GLU A 271 -5.40 -23.82 15.80
C GLU A 271 -5.33 -22.44 15.16
N VAL A 272 -4.22 -22.20 14.48
CA VAL A 272 -3.95 -20.98 13.69
C VAL A 272 -3.37 -21.40 12.36
N GLN A 273 -3.56 -20.54 11.34
CA GLN A 273 -2.85 -20.71 10.09
C GLN A 273 -1.89 -19.55 9.88
N PRO A 274 -0.67 -19.80 9.38
CA PRO A 274 0.20 -18.74 8.94
C PRO A 274 -0.46 -17.95 7.82
N ALA A 275 -0.38 -16.63 7.87
CA ALA A 275 -0.86 -15.80 6.79
C ALA A 275 -0.05 -16.05 5.51
N ALA A 276 -0.74 -16.17 4.38
CA ALA A 276 -0.10 -16.45 3.09
C ALA A 276 0.85 -15.34 2.64
N VAL A 277 0.63 -14.11 3.11
CA VAL A 277 1.46 -12.93 2.83
C VAL A 277 1.58 -12.07 4.08
N GLY A 278 2.77 -11.47 4.28
CA GLY A 278 3.05 -10.52 5.36
C GLY A 278 2.96 -9.07 4.89
N TYR A 279 3.00 -8.16 5.87
CA TYR A 279 3.16 -6.73 5.61
C TYR A 279 4.62 -6.41 5.30
N ASN A 280 4.82 -5.59 4.28
CA ASN A 280 6.13 -5.11 3.83
C ASN A 280 6.16 -3.59 3.81
N LEU A 281 7.31 -3.01 4.11
CA LEU A 281 7.60 -1.62 3.84
C LEU A 281 8.21 -1.51 2.44
N LEU A 282 7.56 -0.73 1.59
CA LEU A 282 7.97 -0.50 0.22
C LEU A 282 8.37 0.96 0.03
N TYR A 283 9.43 1.22 -0.71
CA TYR A 283 9.86 2.57 -1.06
C TYR A 283 10.84 2.57 -2.23
N PRO A 284 10.93 3.68 -3.00
CA PRO A 284 11.97 3.88 -4.00
C PRO A 284 13.38 3.88 -3.36
N PRO A 285 14.44 3.47 -4.08
CA PRO A 285 15.81 3.43 -3.54
C PRO A 285 16.30 4.77 -2.97
N ASN A 286 15.79 5.89 -3.48
CA ASN A 286 16.16 7.25 -3.06
C ASN A 286 15.24 7.83 -1.95
N ALA A 287 14.17 7.15 -1.55
CA ALA A 287 13.20 7.68 -0.57
C ALA A 287 13.84 8.05 0.77
N LEU A 288 14.86 7.30 1.20
CA LEU A 288 15.54 7.54 2.47
C LEU A 288 16.53 8.73 2.43
N GLN A 289 16.71 9.38 1.28
CA GLN A 289 17.35 10.70 1.21
C GLN A 289 16.49 11.79 1.86
N ASN A 290 15.17 11.58 1.97
CA ASN A 290 14.29 12.35 2.85
C ASN A 290 14.57 11.95 4.31
N PRO A 291 15.16 12.84 5.15
CA PRO A 291 15.48 12.51 6.53
C PRO A 291 14.25 12.15 7.37
N ALA A 292 13.08 12.73 7.06
CA ALA A 292 11.83 12.42 7.75
C ALA A 292 11.37 10.98 7.43
N ALA A 293 11.50 10.54 6.17
CA ALA A 293 11.21 9.16 5.77
C ALA A 293 12.16 8.16 6.44
N ALA A 294 13.47 8.48 6.49
CA ALA A 294 14.46 7.64 7.15
C ALA A 294 14.18 7.50 8.67
N LEU A 295 13.82 8.60 9.35
CA LEU A 295 13.46 8.59 10.77
C LEU A 295 12.18 7.80 11.02
N PHE A 296 11.14 7.99 10.19
CA PHE A 296 9.89 7.26 10.31
C PHE A 296 10.09 5.76 10.08
N ARG A 297 10.85 5.35 9.05
CA ARG A 297 11.22 3.95 8.80
C ARG A 297 11.91 3.33 10.02
N ASN A 298 12.93 3.98 10.58
CA ASN A 298 13.68 3.45 11.72
C ASN A 298 12.80 3.32 12.96
N TRP A 299 11.93 4.31 13.21
CA TRP A 299 10.94 4.23 14.27
C TRP A 299 9.96 3.07 14.04
N LEU A 300 9.39 2.93 12.84
CA LEU A 300 8.46 1.85 12.48
C LEU A 300 9.07 0.47 12.76
N LEU A 301 10.29 0.23 12.29
CA LEU A 301 11.01 -1.03 12.53
C LEU A 301 11.29 -1.27 14.03
N SER A 302 11.51 -0.21 14.81
CA SER A 302 11.67 -0.32 16.26
C SER A 302 10.39 -0.75 16.96
N GLN A 303 9.23 -0.20 16.53
CA GLN A 303 7.91 -0.56 17.06
C GLN A 303 7.58 -2.03 16.79
N ILE A 304 7.89 -2.51 15.58
CA ILE A 304 7.67 -3.90 15.18
C ILE A 304 8.52 -4.85 16.04
N ARG A 305 9.81 -4.57 16.18
CA ARG A 305 10.69 -5.38 17.04
C ARG A 305 10.25 -5.40 18.50
N SER A 306 9.70 -4.32 18.99
CA SER A 306 9.16 -4.24 20.36
C SER A 306 7.88 -5.08 20.51
N ALA A 307 6.99 -5.04 19.52
CA ALA A 307 5.77 -5.82 19.52
C ALA A 307 6.01 -7.33 19.40
N ALA A 308 7.07 -7.75 18.70
CA ALA A 308 7.44 -9.16 18.57
C ALA A 308 8.06 -9.76 19.86
N ARG A 309 8.42 -8.92 20.84
CA ARG A 309 9.01 -9.35 22.14
C ARG A 309 8.00 -9.34 23.30
N ALA A 310 6.85 -8.76 23.11
CA ALA A 310 5.78 -8.65 24.10
C ALA A 310 4.75 -9.77 23.93
#